data_7eb72244753db4d434994f85e6686e7c
#
_entry.id   7eb72244753db4d434994f85e6686e7c
#
_cell.length_a   1.000
_cell.length_b   1.000
_cell.length_c   1.000
_cell.angle_alpha   90.00
_cell.angle_beta   90.00
_cell.angle_gamma   90.00
#
_symmetry.space_group_name_H-M   'P 1'
#
loop_
_entity.id
_entity.type
_entity.pdbx_description
1 polymer ?
#
loop_
_entity_poly.entity_id
_entity_poly.type
_entity_poly.pdbx_seq_one_letter_code
_entity_poly.pdbx_strand_id
1 'polypeptide(L)'
;MADSSPFAAQHSTTILPCRIRLLSTDFDGTVVNHDTTPPVDPEFFRMVSELRSHGAVWAVNTGRVLWHIEEGLRELKFPFEPDYVLTSEREVFHRGPDGRWQDYGDWNKRCTEAHDILFAKASTLLADIEKFLANHPAAHPIYEGERLIGLATETDADMEGVVEFLARECVRVPGFQFMRNTIYVRFCHEAYSKGTALGELARLTGISRDEIFAAGDHYNDLPMLDGRHAAMPACPGNAVEAVKRTVREAGGFVAEGACSVGLVEALRHFGAGS
;
A
#
# COMPACT_ATOMS: atom_id res chain seq x y z
N MET A 1 17.64 -8.19 68.78
CA MET A 1 17.47 -9.02 67.59
C MET A 1 16.52 -8.31 66.69
N ALA A 2 17.06 -7.63 65.69
CA ALA A 2 16.30 -6.88 64.71
C ALA A 2 16.24 -7.74 63.41
N ASP A 3 15.05 -8.11 63.03
CA ASP A 3 14.78 -8.87 61.81
C ASP A 3 14.59 -7.85 60.66
N SER A 4 15.51 -7.82 59.78
CA SER A 4 15.51 -6.97 58.56
C SER A 4 15.14 -7.82 57.36
N SER A 5 13.85 -7.79 57.01
CA SER A 5 13.33 -8.38 55.77
C SER A 5 13.66 -7.45 54.62
N PRO A 6 14.26 -7.93 53.50
CA PRO A 6 14.51 -7.09 52.35
C PRO A 6 13.24 -7.02 51.50
N PHE A 7 12.75 -5.81 51.26
CA PHE A 7 11.73 -5.49 50.31
C PHE A 7 12.22 -5.87 48.89
N ALA A 8 11.64 -6.92 48.31
CA ALA A 8 11.79 -7.22 46.91
C ALA A 8 11.08 -6.14 46.08
N ALA A 9 11.84 -5.30 45.44
CA ALA A 9 11.32 -4.38 44.41
C ALA A 9 10.77 -5.17 43.24
N GLN A 10 9.43 -5.27 43.18
CA GLN A 10 8.75 -5.75 41.98
C GLN A 10 9.00 -4.71 40.86
N HIS A 11 9.90 -5.02 39.94
CA HIS A 11 9.98 -4.29 38.69
C HIS A 11 8.73 -4.58 37.89
N SER A 12 7.72 -3.73 38.04
CA SER A 12 6.60 -3.67 37.13
C SER A 12 7.16 -3.20 35.79
N THR A 13 7.39 -4.13 34.88
CA THR A 13 7.68 -3.80 33.48
C THR A 13 6.41 -3.18 32.92
N THR A 14 6.35 -1.85 32.90
CA THR A 14 5.30 -1.13 32.20
C THR A 14 5.48 -1.42 30.74
N ILE A 15 4.73 -2.38 30.19
CA ILE A 15 4.62 -2.63 28.77
C ILE A 15 4.03 -1.34 28.20
N LEU A 16 4.82 -0.58 27.46
CA LEU A 16 4.32 0.58 26.71
C LEU A 16 3.29 0.06 25.71
N PRO A 17 2.10 0.65 25.66
CA PRO A 17 1.09 0.21 24.71
C PRO A 17 1.64 0.30 23.28
N CYS A 18 1.39 -0.70 22.47
CA CYS A 18 1.81 -0.70 21.06
C CYS A 18 1.33 0.58 20.39
N ARG A 19 2.27 1.27 19.75
CA ARG A 19 2.04 2.59 19.15
C ARG A 19 1.21 2.54 17.87
N ILE A 20 1.05 1.36 17.26
CA ILE A 20 0.35 1.20 15.98
C ILE A 20 -1.17 1.33 16.19
N ARG A 21 -1.77 2.34 15.57
CA ARG A 21 -3.22 2.59 15.54
C ARG A 21 -3.80 2.39 14.14
N LEU A 22 -3.00 2.53 13.10
CA LEU A 22 -3.37 2.23 11.72
C LEU A 22 -2.28 1.38 11.08
N LEU A 23 -2.67 0.19 10.63
CA LEU A 23 -1.84 -0.71 9.85
C LEU A 23 -2.27 -0.60 8.38
N SER A 24 -1.42 -0.07 7.51
CA SER A 24 -1.64 0.00 6.06
C SER A 24 -0.69 -0.95 5.35
N THR A 25 -1.22 -1.97 4.69
CA THR A 25 -0.39 -2.95 3.98
C THR A 25 -0.79 -3.03 2.51
N ASP A 26 0.17 -3.12 1.61
CA ASP A 26 -0.11 -3.66 0.30
C ASP A 26 -0.59 -5.12 0.42
N PHE A 27 -1.11 -5.68 -0.68
CA PHE A 27 -1.73 -6.99 -0.72
C PHE A 27 -0.81 -8.04 -1.37
N ASP A 28 -0.58 -7.94 -2.67
CA ASP A 28 0.18 -8.91 -3.45
C ASP A 28 1.69 -8.70 -3.25
N GLY A 29 2.42 -9.76 -2.90
CA GLY A 29 3.87 -9.66 -2.62
C GLY A 29 4.20 -9.06 -1.25
N THR A 30 3.21 -8.52 -0.52
CA THR A 30 3.39 -7.92 0.80
C THR A 30 2.66 -8.74 1.89
N VAL A 31 1.33 -8.83 1.87
CA VAL A 31 0.58 -9.73 2.77
C VAL A 31 0.53 -11.13 2.18
N VAL A 32 0.23 -11.24 0.89
CA VAL A 32 -0.01 -12.50 0.19
C VAL A 32 1.24 -12.96 -0.57
N ASN A 33 1.64 -14.19 -0.32
CA ASN A 33 2.61 -14.92 -1.15
C ASN A 33 1.87 -15.99 -1.95
N HIS A 34 1.72 -15.77 -3.25
CA HIS A 34 1.01 -16.69 -4.13
C HIS A 34 1.75 -18.03 -4.37
N ASP A 35 3.04 -18.11 -4.00
CA ASP A 35 3.88 -19.30 -4.19
C ASP A 35 3.89 -20.22 -2.99
N THR A 36 3.19 -19.87 -1.89
CA THR A 36 3.18 -20.65 -0.64
C THR A 36 1.80 -21.16 -0.26
N THR A 37 1.78 -22.18 0.58
CA THR A 37 0.56 -22.72 1.19
C THR A 37 0.79 -22.91 2.68
N PRO A 38 0.12 -22.16 3.56
CA PRO A 38 -0.85 -21.10 3.26
C PRO A 38 -0.20 -19.88 2.59
N PRO A 39 -0.98 -19.05 1.84
CA PRO A 39 -0.45 -17.87 1.14
C PRO A 39 -0.16 -16.69 2.07
N VAL A 40 -0.64 -16.73 3.30
CA VAL A 40 -0.38 -15.75 4.36
C VAL A 40 0.03 -16.50 5.62
N ASP A 41 1.10 -16.04 6.28
CA ASP A 41 1.52 -16.59 7.57
C ASP A 41 0.40 -16.38 8.61
N PRO A 42 -0.08 -17.46 9.27
CA PRO A 42 -1.12 -17.34 10.30
C PRO A 42 -0.76 -16.41 11.45
N GLU A 43 0.52 -16.25 11.75
CA GLU A 43 1.01 -15.35 12.79
C GLU A 43 0.73 -13.88 12.45
N PHE A 44 0.74 -13.49 11.16
CA PHE A 44 0.33 -12.15 10.73
C PHE A 44 -1.11 -11.85 11.17
N PHE A 45 -2.05 -12.77 10.93
CA PHE A 45 -3.43 -12.58 11.36
C PHE A 45 -3.59 -12.54 12.87
N ARG A 46 -2.80 -13.33 13.60
CA ARG A 46 -2.79 -13.30 15.06
C ARG A 46 -2.39 -11.92 15.58
N MET A 47 -1.30 -11.36 15.03
CA MET A 47 -0.81 -10.03 15.42
C MET A 47 -1.77 -8.91 15.03
N VAL A 48 -2.36 -8.97 13.84
CA VAL A 48 -3.38 -7.99 13.42
C VAL A 48 -4.61 -8.06 14.33
N SER A 49 -5.06 -9.27 14.70
CA SER A 49 -6.17 -9.46 15.65
C SER A 49 -5.85 -8.87 17.03
N GLU A 50 -4.64 -9.05 17.52
CA GLU A 50 -4.18 -8.48 18.78
C GLU A 50 -4.15 -6.95 18.72
N LEU A 51 -3.56 -6.36 17.68
CA LEU A 51 -3.58 -4.91 17.47
C LEU A 51 -5.00 -4.34 17.43
N ARG A 52 -5.92 -5.01 16.72
CA ARG A 52 -7.34 -4.60 16.66
C ARG A 52 -8.02 -4.68 18.02
N SER A 53 -7.69 -5.66 18.87
CA SER A 53 -8.22 -5.75 20.24
C SER A 53 -7.80 -4.56 21.11
N HIS A 54 -6.71 -3.87 20.75
CA HIS A 54 -6.22 -2.64 21.38
C HIS A 54 -6.67 -1.36 20.64
N GLY A 55 -7.60 -1.49 19.69
CA GLY A 55 -8.21 -0.36 18.98
C GLY A 55 -7.45 0.11 17.74
N ALA A 56 -6.50 -0.67 17.25
CA ALA A 56 -5.92 -0.42 15.94
C ALA A 56 -6.89 -0.82 14.82
N VAL A 57 -6.73 -0.23 13.64
CA VAL A 57 -7.47 -0.57 12.42
C VAL A 57 -6.49 -1.06 11.34
N TRP A 58 -6.96 -1.95 10.50
CA TRP A 58 -6.20 -2.48 9.37
C TRP A 58 -6.79 -2.03 8.06
N ALA A 59 -5.95 -1.48 7.18
CA ALA A 59 -6.25 -1.09 5.82
C ALA A 59 -5.40 -1.88 4.82
N VAL A 60 -6.03 -2.48 3.82
CA VAL A 60 -5.34 -3.00 2.63
C VAL A 60 -5.26 -1.88 1.60
N ASN A 61 -4.05 -1.57 1.12
CA ASN A 61 -3.75 -0.47 0.18
C ASN A 61 -3.15 -1.04 -1.10
N THR A 62 -3.96 -1.26 -2.13
CA THR A 62 -3.63 -2.08 -3.29
C THR A 62 -3.89 -1.40 -4.64
N GLY A 63 -3.17 -1.83 -5.67
CA GLY A 63 -3.48 -1.48 -7.06
C GLY A 63 -4.73 -2.16 -7.63
N ARG A 64 -5.25 -3.20 -6.97
CA ARG A 64 -6.48 -3.87 -7.37
C ARG A 64 -7.68 -2.93 -7.28
N VAL A 65 -8.65 -3.12 -8.18
CA VAL A 65 -9.98 -2.47 -8.08
C VAL A 65 -10.83 -3.15 -7.01
N LEU A 66 -11.88 -2.48 -6.54
CA LEU A 66 -12.67 -2.93 -5.39
C LEU A 66 -13.20 -4.36 -5.51
N TRP A 67 -13.86 -4.71 -6.61
CA TRP A 67 -14.41 -6.07 -6.78
C TRP A 67 -13.31 -7.15 -6.79
N HIS A 68 -12.13 -6.84 -7.30
CA HIS A 68 -11.01 -7.78 -7.39
C HIS A 68 -10.35 -8.03 -6.02
N ILE A 69 -10.28 -7.00 -5.14
CA ILE A 69 -9.83 -7.23 -3.77
C ILE A 69 -10.85 -8.01 -2.94
N GLU A 70 -12.16 -7.78 -3.12
CA GLU A 70 -13.22 -8.58 -2.48
C GLU A 70 -13.14 -10.05 -2.87
N GLU A 71 -12.90 -10.34 -4.15
CA GLU A 71 -12.69 -11.68 -4.65
C GLU A 71 -11.44 -12.32 -4.01
N GLY A 72 -10.31 -11.62 -4.00
CA GLY A 72 -9.07 -12.11 -3.39
C GLY A 72 -9.21 -12.45 -1.90
N LEU A 73 -9.84 -11.58 -1.12
CA LEU A 73 -10.09 -11.83 0.32
C LEU A 73 -10.95 -13.09 0.53
N ARG A 74 -11.95 -13.31 -0.31
CA ARG A 74 -12.84 -14.48 -0.25
C ARG A 74 -12.13 -15.77 -0.67
N GLU A 75 -11.41 -15.75 -1.79
CA GLU A 75 -10.71 -16.92 -2.33
C GLU A 75 -9.60 -17.40 -1.40
N LEU A 76 -8.84 -16.47 -0.81
CA LEU A 76 -7.77 -16.76 0.13
C LEU A 76 -8.29 -17.08 1.54
N LYS A 77 -9.62 -17.02 1.76
CA LYS A 77 -10.29 -17.37 3.02
C LYS A 77 -9.68 -16.65 4.22
N PHE A 78 -9.50 -15.35 4.12
CA PHE A 78 -9.01 -14.54 5.23
C PHE A 78 -9.92 -14.74 6.46
N PRO A 79 -9.36 -14.93 7.66
CA PRO A 79 -10.14 -15.20 8.88
C PRO A 79 -11.01 -14.00 9.30
N PHE A 80 -10.66 -12.80 8.85
CA PHE A 80 -11.41 -11.56 8.98
C PHE A 80 -11.01 -10.59 7.86
N GLU A 81 -11.89 -9.68 7.55
CA GLU A 81 -11.65 -8.65 6.55
C GLU A 81 -10.94 -7.43 7.15
N PRO A 82 -10.23 -6.62 6.32
CA PRO A 82 -9.72 -5.33 6.74
C PRO A 82 -10.86 -4.37 7.10
N ASP A 83 -10.56 -3.36 7.91
CA ASP A 83 -11.50 -2.31 8.30
C ASP A 83 -11.71 -1.30 7.16
N TYR A 84 -10.66 -1.10 6.34
CA TYR A 84 -10.64 -0.22 5.19
C TYR A 84 -9.97 -0.91 4.00
N VAL A 85 -10.36 -0.53 2.78
CA VAL A 85 -9.63 -0.87 1.56
C VAL A 85 -9.33 0.39 0.77
N LEU A 86 -8.07 0.54 0.39
CA LEU A 86 -7.59 1.58 -0.50
C LEU A 86 -7.29 0.91 -1.83
N THR A 87 -8.05 1.22 -2.86
CA THR A 87 -8.04 0.51 -4.14
C THR A 87 -7.54 1.38 -5.28
N SER A 88 -7.19 0.75 -6.40
CA SER A 88 -6.72 1.48 -7.59
C SER A 88 -5.59 2.45 -7.28
N GLU A 89 -4.83 2.20 -6.18
CA GLU A 89 -3.72 3.02 -5.64
C GLU A 89 -4.14 4.40 -5.12
N ARG A 90 -5.43 4.72 -5.04
CA ARG A 90 -5.90 6.08 -4.77
C ARG A 90 -7.28 6.21 -4.10
N GLU A 91 -8.16 5.23 -4.21
CA GLU A 91 -9.52 5.28 -3.68
C GLU A 91 -9.56 4.81 -2.23
N VAL A 92 -10.48 5.34 -1.44
CA VAL A 92 -10.61 5.01 0.00
C VAL A 92 -12.03 4.56 0.30
N PHE A 93 -12.19 3.33 0.78
CA PHE A 93 -13.47 2.72 1.13
C PHE A 93 -13.48 2.23 2.56
N HIS A 94 -14.67 2.27 3.17
CA HIS A 94 -14.96 1.69 4.48
C HIS A 94 -16.20 0.79 4.41
N ARG A 95 -16.40 -0.05 5.44
CA ARG A 95 -17.64 -0.84 5.55
C ARG A 95 -18.80 0.03 6.03
N GLY A 96 -19.87 0.06 5.25
CA GLY A 96 -21.13 0.66 5.65
C GLY A 96 -21.91 -0.21 6.64
N PRO A 97 -23.01 0.33 7.20
CA PRO A 97 -23.88 -0.42 8.13
C PRO A 97 -24.53 -1.67 7.52
N ASP A 98 -24.63 -1.73 6.21
CA ASP A 98 -25.14 -2.87 5.44
C ASP A 98 -24.05 -3.91 5.10
N GLY A 99 -22.83 -3.71 5.58
CA GLY A 99 -21.69 -4.57 5.33
C GLY A 99 -21.05 -4.40 3.95
N ARG A 100 -21.51 -3.45 3.14
CA ARG A 100 -20.93 -3.16 1.80
C ARG A 100 -19.84 -2.11 1.91
N TRP A 101 -18.89 -2.17 0.99
CA TRP A 101 -17.90 -1.12 0.83
C TRP A 101 -18.55 0.15 0.29
N GLN A 102 -18.24 1.28 0.90
CA GLN A 102 -18.76 2.60 0.56
C GLN A 102 -17.63 3.61 0.56
N ASP A 103 -17.77 4.67 -0.24
CA ASP A 103 -16.84 5.78 -0.24
C ASP A 103 -16.68 6.35 1.17
N TYR A 104 -15.43 6.57 1.59
CA TYR A 104 -15.17 7.19 2.88
C TYR A 104 -14.89 8.68 2.71
N GLY A 105 -15.89 9.50 2.98
CA GLY A 105 -15.85 10.93 2.73
C GLY A 105 -16.07 11.28 1.24
N ASP A 106 -15.51 12.41 0.80
CA ASP A 106 -15.64 12.92 -0.57
C ASP A 106 -14.39 12.70 -1.44
N TRP A 107 -13.40 12.00 -0.91
CA TRP A 107 -12.11 11.80 -1.56
C TRP A 107 -12.22 11.12 -2.92
N ASN A 108 -12.95 10.03 -3.03
CA ASN A 108 -13.08 9.28 -4.28
C ASN A 108 -13.74 10.12 -5.37
N LYS A 109 -14.75 10.92 -5.01
CA LYS A 109 -15.37 11.87 -5.93
C LYS A 109 -14.35 12.91 -6.44
N ARG A 110 -13.60 13.55 -5.54
CA ARG A 110 -12.55 14.52 -5.90
C ARG A 110 -11.45 13.89 -6.76
N CYS A 111 -11.07 12.66 -6.45
CA CYS A 111 -10.12 11.88 -7.22
C CYS A 111 -10.61 11.66 -8.66
N THR A 112 -11.85 11.20 -8.83
CA THR A 112 -12.46 10.96 -10.15
C THR A 112 -12.53 12.25 -10.97
N GLU A 113 -13.03 13.33 -10.39
CA GLU A 113 -13.14 14.65 -11.04
C GLU A 113 -11.76 15.17 -11.50
N ALA A 114 -10.74 15.04 -10.63
CA ALA A 114 -9.37 15.48 -10.96
C ALA A 114 -8.76 14.65 -12.10
N HIS A 115 -8.98 13.32 -12.09
CA HIS A 115 -8.52 12.44 -13.17
C HIS A 115 -9.23 12.74 -14.49
N ASP A 116 -10.54 12.96 -14.50
CA ASP A 116 -11.29 13.31 -15.71
C ASP A 116 -10.76 14.58 -16.37
N ILE A 117 -10.54 15.63 -15.56
CA ILE A 117 -9.97 16.88 -16.03
C ILE A 117 -8.54 16.68 -16.58
N LEU A 118 -7.72 15.90 -15.87
CA LEU A 118 -6.33 15.65 -16.26
C LEU A 118 -6.26 14.87 -17.57
N PHE A 119 -7.02 13.79 -17.70
CA PHE A 119 -7.01 12.94 -18.90
C PHE A 119 -7.54 13.70 -20.13
N ALA A 120 -8.53 14.58 -19.96
CA ALA A 120 -8.98 15.46 -21.02
C ALA A 120 -7.85 16.40 -21.50
N LYS A 121 -7.06 16.98 -20.58
CA LYS A 121 -5.89 17.78 -20.91
C LYS A 121 -4.75 16.98 -21.53
N ALA A 122 -4.62 15.71 -21.18
CA ALA A 122 -3.55 14.82 -21.65
C ALA A 122 -3.87 14.15 -22.98
N SER A 123 -4.96 14.47 -23.68
CA SER A 123 -5.41 13.77 -24.89
C SER A 123 -4.32 13.66 -25.99
N THR A 124 -3.56 14.72 -26.23
CA THR A 124 -2.44 14.69 -27.19
C THR A 124 -1.31 13.78 -26.72
N LEU A 125 -0.94 13.84 -25.43
CA LEU A 125 0.06 12.97 -24.83
C LEU A 125 -0.36 11.49 -24.94
N LEU A 126 -1.60 11.17 -24.62
CA LEU A 126 -2.13 9.81 -24.72
C LEU A 126 -2.10 9.28 -26.16
N ALA A 127 -2.44 10.11 -27.15
CA ALA A 127 -2.31 9.74 -28.55
C ALA A 127 -0.84 9.50 -28.98
N ASP A 128 0.12 10.26 -28.43
CA ASP A 128 1.54 10.03 -28.68
C ASP A 128 2.03 8.73 -28.02
N ILE A 129 1.52 8.40 -26.83
CA ILE A 129 1.77 7.12 -26.14
C ILE A 129 1.22 5.95 -27.00
N GLU A 130 0.00 6.05 -27.51
CA GLU A 130 -0.58 5.01 -28.37
C GLU A 130 0.27 4.78 -29.64
N LYS A 131 0.76 5.84 -30.27
CA LYS A 131 1.69 5.72 -31.43
C LYS A 131 3.00 5.05 -31.05
N PHE A 132 3.53 5.35 -29.86
CA PHE A 132 4.73 4.68 -29.36
C PHE A 132 4.46 3.18 -29.15
N LEU A 133 3.36 2.81 -28.49
CA LEU A 133 2.98 1.42 -28.25
C LEU A 133 2.76 0.62 -29.54
N ALA A 134 2.21 1.24 -30.58
CA ALA A 134 2.02 0.60 -31.88
C ALA A 134 3.35 0.12 -32.53
N ASN A 135 4.49 0.67 -32.11
CA ASN A 135 5.83 0.28 -32.56
C ASN A 135 6.58 -0.59 -31.53
N HIS A 136 5.94 -0.97 -30.42
CA HIS A 136 6.52 -1.77 -29.35
C HIS A 136 5.62 -2.98 -29.06
N PRO A 137 5.75 -4.07 -29.82
CA PRO A 137 4.83 -5.20 -29.79
C PRO A 137 4.76 -5.92 -28.44
N ALA A 138 5.80 -5.81 -27.60
CA ALA A 138 5.82 -6.34 -26.25
C ALA A 138 5.08 -5.46 -25.22
N ALA A 139 4.54 -4.30 -25.63
CA ALA A 139 3.82 -3.38 -24.75
C ALA A 139 2.36 -3.25 -25.20
N HIS A 140 1.43 -3.58 -24.30
CA HIS A 140 0.00 -3.69 -24.57
C HIS A 140 -0.76 -2.59 -23.83
N PRO A 141 -1.56 -1.74 -24.54
CA PRO A 141 -2.37 -0.71 -23.91
C PRO A 141 -3.51 -1.31 -23.06
N ILE A 142 -3.84 -0.65 -21.95
CA ILE A 142 -4.97 -0.99 -21.09
C ILE A 142 -5.97 0.16 -21.16
N TYR A 143 -7.22 -0.17 -21.50
CA TYR A 143 -8.31 0.80 -21.66
C TYR A 143 -9.40 0.60 -20.61
N GLU A 144 -10.02 1.71 -20.22
CA GLU A 144 -11.30 1.77 -19.53
C GLU A 144 -12.31 2.49 -20.44
N GLY A 145 -13.23 1.72 -21.05
CA GLY A 145 -13.99 2.22 -22.19
C GLY A 145 -13.05 2.59 -23.36
N GLU A 146 -13.09 3.85 -23.78
CA GLU A 146 -12.21 4.37 -24.85
C GLU A 146 -10.95 5.09 -24.29
N ARG A 147 -10.80 5.17 -22.96
CA ARG A 147 -9.71 5.89 -22.31
C ARG A 147 -8.52 4.97 -22.09
N LEU A 148 -7.37 5.32 -22.63
CA LEU A 148 -6.08 4.69 -22.30
C LEU A 148 -5.73 5.03 -20.86
N ILE A 149 -5.77 4.05 -19.96
CA ILE A 149 -5.50 4.25 -18.51
C ILE A 149 -4.16 3.68 -18.05
N GLY A 150 -3.47 2.96 -18.92
CA GLY A 150 -2.20 2.31 -18.58
C GLY A 150 -1.72 1.39 -19.69
N LEU A 151 -0.74 0.59 -19.36
CA LEU A 151 -0.19 -0.43 -20.24
C LEU A 151 0.42 -1.58 -19.43
N ALA A 152 0.64 -2.70 -20.10
CA ALA A 152 1.41 -3.82 -19.60
C ALA A 152 2.48 -4.22 -20.60
N THR A 153 3.57 -4.81 -20.15
CA THR A 153 4.59 -5.43 -21.00
C THR A 153 4.67 -6.94 -20.76
N GLU A 154 5.31 -7.67 -21.67
CA GLU A 154 5.49 -9.11 -21.50
C GLU A 154 6.52 -9.43 -20.40
N THR A 155 7.56 -8.61 -20.29
CA THR A 155 8.63 -8.78 -19.29
C THR A 155 8.98 -7.47 -18.60
N ASP A 156 9.65 -7.57 -17.46
CA ASP A 156 10.19 -6.42 -16.74
C ASP A 156 11.27 -5.67 -17.54
N ALA A 157 12.03 -6.40 -18.37
CA ALA A 157 13.03 -5.80 -19.25
C ALA A 157 12.40 -4.94 -20.36
N ASP A 158 11.25 -5.36 -20.91
CA ASP A 158 10.51 -4.57 -21.88
C ASP A 158 9.95 -3.30 -21.26
N MET A 159 9.60 -3.34 -19.98
CA MET A 159 9.10 -2.18 -19.23
C MET A 159 10.13 -1.07 -19.09
N GLU A 160 11.43 -1.36 -19.02
CA GLU A 160 12.46 -0.33 -18.84
C GLU A 160 12.43 0.71 -19.96
N GLY A 161 12.39 0.27 -21.24
CA GLY A 161 12.30 1.19 -22.38
C GLY A 161 11.01 2.01 -22.42
N VAL A 162 9.91 1.41 -21.97
CA VAL A 162 8.61 2.09 -21.84
C VAL A 162 8.67 3.16 -20.74
N VAL A 163 9.26 2.84 -19.59
CA VAL A 163 9.41 3.77 -18.45
C VAL A 163 10.27 4.96 -18.83
N GLU A 164 11.37 4.75 -19.57
CA GLU A 164 12.22 5.85 -20.07
C GLU A 164 11.45 6.79 -21.00
N PHE A 165 10.65 6.23 -21.90
CA PHE A 165 9.78 7.02 -22.79
C PHE A 165 8.75 7.81 -21.97
N LEU A 166 8.01 7.15 -21.08
CA LEU A 166 6.97 7.79 -20.25
C LEU A 166 7.55 8.88 -19.36
N ALA A 167 8.71 8.65 -18.73
CA ALA A 167 9.36 9.64 -17.86
C ALA A 167 9.69 10.95 -18.62
N ARG A 168 10.07 10.84 -19.91
CA ARG A 168 10.33 12.00 -20.76
C ARG A 168 9.06 12.70 -21.22
N GLU A 169 8.02 11.94 -21.54
CA GLU A 169 6.83 12.50 -22.19
C GLU A 169 5.77 13.01 -21.17
N CYS A 170 5.60 12.34 -20.03
CA CYS A 170 4.57 12.71 -19.04
C CYS A 170 4.79 14.11 -18.47
N VAL A 171 6.01 14.60 -18.35
CA VAL A 171 6.31 15.96 -17.88
C VAL A 171 5.71 17.07 -18.74
N ARG A 172 5.27 16.77 -19.97
CA ARG A 172 4.61 17.72 -20.89
C ARG A 172 3.23 18.16 -20.40
N VAL A 173 2.61 17.36 -19.54
CA VAL A 173 1.29 17.66 -18.97
C VAL A 173 1.41 17.76 -17.45
N PRO A 174 1.39 18.98 -16.88
CA PRO A 174 1.50 19.16 -15.42
C PRO A 174 0.46 18.36 -14.65
N GLY A 175 0.90 17.64 -13.64
CA GLY A 175 0.07 16.77 -12.82
C GLY A 175 -0.14 15.36 -13.38
N PHE A 176 0.25 15.09 -14.64
CA PHE A 176 0.15 13.75 -15.22
C PHE A 176 1.40 12.93 -14.88
N GLN A 177 1.20 11.77 -14.33
CA GLN A 177 2.28 10.82 -14.03
C GLN A 177 1.82 9.39 -14.26
N PHE A 178 2.73 8.47 -14.05
CA PHE A 178 2.45 7.04 -14.08
C PHE A 178 2.99 6.35 -12.83
N MET A 179 2.32 5.29 -12.44
CA MET A 179 2.75 4.39 -11.38
C MET A 179 3.10 3.04 -11.99
N ARG A 180 4.32 2.56 -11.72
CA ARG A 180 4.78 1.25 -12.17
C ARG A 180 4.53 0.20 -11.08
N ASN A 181 4.06 -0.98 -11.51
CA ASN A 181 4.02 -2.18 -10.70
C ASN A 181 4.47 -3.36 -11.56
N THR A 182 5.71 -3.83 -11.39
CA THR A 182 6.36 -4.87 -12.19
C THR A 182 6.24 -4.57 -13.70
N ILE A 183 5.42 -5.34 -14.40
CA ILE A 183 5.16 -5.23 -15.86
C ILE A 183 3.94 -4.35 -16.19
N TYR A 184 3.35 -3.69 -15.19
CA TYR A 184 2.19 -2.82 -15.36
C TYR A 184 2.54 -1.35 -15.10
N VAL A 185 1.93 -0.48 -15.86
CA VAL A 185 1.92 0.97 -15.62
C VAL A 185 0.48 1.44 -15.63
N ARG A 186 0.12 2.24 -14.63
CA ARG A 186 -1.14 2.99 -14.58
C ARG A 186 -0.86 4.47 -14.71
N PHE A 187 -1.61 5.17 -15.55
CA PHE A 187 -1.57 6.64 -15.62
C PHE A 187 -2.43 7.22 -14.52
N CYS A 188 -1.95 8.28 -13.88
CA CYS A 188 -2.62 8.88 -12.75
C CYS A 188 -2.30 10.37 -12.59
N HIS A 189 -3.08 11.02 -11.74
CA HIS A 189 -2.82 12.38 -11.29
C HIS A 189 -1.84 12.36 -10.10
N GLU A 190 -0.81 13.20 -10.14
CA GLU A 190 0.28 13.25 -9.13
C GLU A 190 -0.20 13.41 -7.67
N ALA A 191 -1.37 14.06 -7.46
CA ALA A 191 -1.94 14.23 -6.14
C ALA A 191 -2.57 12.95 -5.55
N TYR A 192 -2.70 11.88 -6.34
CA TYR A 192 -3.40 10.67 -5.93
C TYR A 192 -2.50 9.45 -6.09
N SER A 193 -2.14 8.85 -4.97
CA SER A 193 -1.24 7.69 -4.86
C SER A 193 -1.58 6.88 -3.61
N LYS A 194 -0.97 5.71 -3.43
CA LYS A 194 -1.09 4.94 -2.17
C LYS A 194 -0.73 5.77 -0.93
N GLY A 195 0.26 6.65 -1.02
CA GLY A 195 0.64 7.54 0.08
C GLY A 195 -0.42 8.58 0.40
N THR A 196 -0.95 9.29 -0.61
CA THR A 196 -1.97 10.32 -0.38
C THR A 196 -3.32 9.73 0.04
N ALA A 197 -3.68 8.54 -0.46
CA ALA A 197 -4.85 7.78 0.01
C ALA A 197 -4.70 7.38 1.49
N LEU A 198 -3.51 6.91 1.89
CA LEU A 198 -3.19 6.65 3.31
C LEU A 198 -3.29 7.93 4.15
N GLY A 199 -2.75 9.05 3.66
CA GLY A 199 -2.86 10.35 4.34
C GLY A 199 -4.31 10.81 4.51
N GLU A 200 -5.17 10.59 3.50
CA GLU A 200 -6.60 10.89 3.61
C GLU A 200 -7.30 9.96 4.61
N LEU A 201 -7.01 8.66 4.60
CA LEU A 201 -7.54 7.74 5.62
C LEU A 201 -7.13 8.17 7.03
N ALA A 202 -5.86 8.54 7.23
CA ALA A 202 -5.35 9.04 8.50
C ALA A 202 -6.13 10.29 8.96
N ARG A 203 -6.37 11.25 8.04
CA ARG A 203 -7.18 12.45 8.31
C ARG A 203 -8.62 12.11 8.71
N LEU A 204 -9.28 11.19 7.99
CA LEU A 204 -10.66 10.79 8.25
C LEU A 204 -10.84 10.02 9.55
N THR A 205 -9.83 9.25 9.95
CA THR A 205 -9.83 8.48 11.22
C THR A 205 -9.27 9.26 12.40
N GLY A 206 -8.63 10.41 12.17
CA GLY A 206 -7.97 11.19 13.21
C GLY A 206 -6.72 10.51 13.80
N ILE A 207 -6.12 9.57 13.07
CA ILE A 207 -4.91 8.85 13.49
C ILE A 207 -3.69 9.63 13.01
N SER A 208 -2.75 9.91 13.92
CA SER A 208 -1.55 10.66 13.58
C SER A 208 -0.55 9.81 12.81
N ARG A 209 0.27 10.47 11.95
CA ARG A 209 1.35 9.83 11.20
C ARG A 209 2.24 8.93 12.09
N ASP A 210 2.49 9.37 13.32
CA ASP A 210 3.36 8.69 14.27
C ASP A 210 2.78 7.37 14.81
N GLU A 211 1.49 7.12 14.56
CA GLU A 211 0.75 5.91 14.95
C GLU A 211 0.46 5.00 13.76
N ILE A 212 1.05 5.31 12.59
CA ILE A 212 0.81 4.59 11.34
C ILE A 212 2.01 3.70 10.99
N PHE A 213 1.73 2.42 10.84
CA PHE A 213 2.59 1.44 10.20
C PHE A 213 2.18 1.31 8.73
N ALA A 214 3.14 1.32 7.81
CA ALA A 214 2.88 1.08 6.39
C ALA A 214 3.87 0.05 5.84
N ALA A 215 3.38 -0.89 5.02
CA ALA A 215 4.24 -1.89 4.39
C ALA A 215 3.86 -2.16 2.93
N GLY A 216 4.89 -2.35 2.09
CA GLY A 216 4.77 -2.60 0.66
C GLY A 216 6.07 -3.16 0.10
N ASP A 217 6.05 -3.66 -1.13
CA ASP A 217 7.20 -4.34 -1.73
C ASP A 217 7.61 -3.79 -3.11
N HIS A 218 6.76 -2.96 -3.75
CA HIS A 218 7.00 -2.54 -5.13
C HIS A 218 6.98 -1.01 -5.33
N TYR A 219 7.27 -0.51 -6.55
CA TYR A 219 7.43 0.92 -6.87
C TYR A 219 6.19 1.76 -6.55
N ASN A 220 4.97 1.22 -6.72
CA ASN A 220 3.72 1.91 -6.40
C ASN A 220 3.51 2.13 -4.89
N ASP A 221 4.31 1.46 -4.04
CA ASP A 221 4.29 1.61 -2.59
C ASP A 221 5.18 2.75 -2.08
N LEU A 222 6.15 3.20 -2.89
CA LEU A 222 7.10 4.23 -2.49
C LEU A 222 6.44 5.46 -1.85
N PRO A 223 5.29 5.99 -2.37
CA PRO A 223 4.65 7.15 -1.77
C PRO A 223 4.10 6.94 -0.36
N MET A 224 3.81 5.69 0.07
CA MET A 224 3.37 5.43 1.45
C MET A 224 4.52 5.03 2.38
N LEU A 225 5.71 4.75 1.84
CA LEU A 225 6.88 4.25 2.58
C LEU A 225 7.98 5.30 2.80
N ASP A 226 7.86 6.49 2.20
CA ASP A 226 8.87 7.55 2.25
C ASP A 226 8.88 8.36 3.56
N GLY A 227 8.12 7.95 4.55
CA GLY A 227 8.01 8.58 5.87
C GLY A 227 7.07 9.79 5.93
N ARG A 228 6.49 10.24 4.81
CA ARG A 228 5.57 11.41 4.82
C ARG A 228 4.23 11.09 5.45
N HIS A 229 3.69 9.90 5.21
CA HIS A 229 2.35 9.48 5.63
C HIS A 229 2.35 8.45 6.77
N ALA A 230 3.45 7.75 6.98
CA ALA A 230 3.63 6.77 8.05
C ALA A 230 5.01 6.94 8.70
N ALA A 231 5.08 6.89 10.02
CA ALA A 231 6.35 6.98 10.75
C ALA A 231 7.00 5.60 10.98
N MET A 232 6.28 4.53 10.68
CA MET A 232 6.76 3.15 10.82
C MET A 232 6.69 2.42 9.46
N PRO A 233 7.45 2.89 8.43
CA PRO A 233 7.48 2.20 7.15
C PRO A 233 8.28 0.91 7.25
N ALA A 234 7.83 -0.13 6.53
CA ALA A 234 8.49 -1.41 6.45
C ALA A 234 8.39 -2.03 5.06
N CYS A 235 9.26 -2.98 4.75
CA CYS A 235 9.11 -3.82 3.58
C CYS A 235 9.57 -5.25 3.85
N PRO A 236 8.96 -6.26 3.21
CA PRO A 236 9.41 -7.65 3.28
C PRO A 236 10.74 -7.85 2.53
N GLY A 237 11.38 -8.99 2.75
CA GLY A 237 12.66 -9.34 2.13
C GLY A 237 12.63 -9.47 0.61
N ASN A 238 11.45 -9.79 0.04
CA ASN A 238 11.24 -9.86 -1.42
C ASN A 238 11.04 -8.49 -2.08
N ALA A 239 10.95 -7.38 -1.32
CA ALA A 239 10.77 -6.05 -1.89
C ALA A 239 11.89 -5.67 -2.87
N VAL A 240 11.55 -4.88 -3.89
CA VAL A 240 12.53 -4.35 -4.85
C VAL A 240 13.52 -3.41 -4.14
N GLU A 241 14.74 -3.31 -4.65
CA GLU A 241 15.80 -2.55 -3.98
C GLU A 241 15.48 -1.06 -3.80
N ALA A 242 14.71 -0.48 -4.70
CA ALA A 242 14.23 0.90 -4.58
C ALA A 242 13.37 1.10 -3.32
N VAL A 243 12.48 0.16 -3.03
CA VAL A 243 11.64 0.16 -1.82
C VAL A 243 12.49 -0.01 -0.56
N LYS A 244 13.40 -1.01 -0.55
CA LYS A 244 14.32 -1.23 0.58
C LYS A 244 15.14 0.01 0.91
N ARG A 245 15.63 0.71 -0.12
CA ARG A 245 16.38 1.96 0.04
C ARG A 245 15.49 3.05 0.65
N THR A 246 14.29 3.28 0.10
CA THR A 246 13.35 4.29 0.60
C THR A 246 12.97 4.02 2.06
N VAL A 247 12.67 2.77 2.42
CA VAL A 247 12.36 2.38 3.81
C VAL A 247 13.53 2.67 4.74
N ARG A 248 14.77 2.34 4.35
CA ARG A 248 15.97 2.65 5.16
C ARG A 248 16.17 4.16 5.33
N GLU A 249 16.01 4.94 4.25
CA GLU A 249 16.14 6.41 4.27
C GLU A 249 15.08 7.07 5.16
N ALA A 250 13.88 6.49 5.22
CA ALA A 250 12.81 6.94 6.10
C ALA A 250 12.95 6.45 7.57
N GLY A 251 14.03 5.72 7.90
CA GLY A 251 14.24 5.17 9.25
C GLY A 251 13.37 3.98 9.59
N GLY A 252 12.84 3.28 8.58
CA GLY A 252 11.98 2.13 8.70
C GLY A 252 12.72 0.79 8.79
N PHE A 253 11.96 -0.30 8.70
CA PHE A 253 12.46 -1.66 8.87
C PHE A 253 12.40 -2.46 7.56
N VAL A 254 13.52 -3.03 7.16
CA VAL A 254 13.64 -3.97 6.04
C VAL A 254 13.76 -5.37 6.61
N ALA A 255 12.74 -6.19 6.39
CA ALA A 255 12.68 -7.57 6.89
C ALA A 255 13.59 -8.52 6.10
N GLU A 256 13.92 -9.67 6.69
CA GLU A 256 14.59 -10.77 6.00
C GLU A 256 13.58 -11.72 5.34
N GLY A 257 12.46 -11.99 6.03
CA GLY A 257 11.39 -12.85 5.54
C GLY A 257 10.61 -12.23 4.39
N ALA A 258 10.09 -13.08 3.50
CA ALA A 258 9.25 -12.65 2.38
C ALA A 258 7.79 -12.46 2.79
N CYS A 259 7.11 -11.51 2.17
CA CYS A 259 5.67 -11.28 2.32
C CYS A 259 5.25 -11.17 3.80
N SER A 260 4.16 -11.83 4.20
CA SER A 260 3.62 -11.79 5.57
C SER A 260 4.61 -12.27 6.64
N VAL A 261 5.56 -13.14 6.33
CA VAL A 261 6.64 -13.53 7.27
C VAL A 261 7.47 -12.30 7.62
N GLY A 262 7.89 -11.52 6.63
CA GLY A 262 8.60 -10.25 6.83
C GLY A 262 7.75 -9.20 7.55
N LEU A 263 6.43 -9.18 7.32
CA LEU A 263 5.53 -8.28 8.06
C LEU A 263 5.46 -8.64 9.54
N VAL A 264 5.49 -9.93 9.90
CA VAL A 264 5.55 -10.38 11.29
C VAL A 264 6.83 -9.87 11.96
N GLU A 265 7.98 -9.96 11.26
CA GLU A 265 9.25 -9.39 11.77
C GLU A 265 9.14 -7.87 11.98
N ALA A 266 8.60 -7.15 11.00
CA ALA A 266 8.43 -5.70 11.06
C ALA A 266 7.48 -5.26 12.18
N LEU A 267 6.36 -5.94 12.35
CA LEU A 267 5.42 -5.65 13.44
C LEU A 267 6.06 -5.85 14.81
N ARG A 268 6.84 -6.93 14.99
CA ARG A 268 7.61 -7.16 16.23
C ARG A 268 8.65 -6.07 16.46
N HIS A 269 9.35 -5.64 15.41
CA HIS A 269 10.31 -4.53 15.51
C HIS A 269 9.68 -3.25 16.05
N PHE A 270 8.45 -2.92 15.62
CA PHE A 270 7.73 -1.74 16.08
C PHE A 270 6.89 -1.98 17.35
N GLY A 271 7.07 -3.10 18.05
CA GLY A 271 6.52 -3.37 19.37
C GLY A 271 5.13 -4.01 19.38
N ALA A 272 4.68 -4.59 18.28
CA ALA A 272 3.49 -5.41 18.29
C ALA A 272 3.80 -6.83 18.84
N GLY A 273 2.94 -7.37 19.69
CA GLY A 273 3.08 -8.74 20.23
C GLY A 273 4.10 -8.87 21.36
N SER A 274 4.41 -7.80 22.12
CA SER A 274 5.23 -7.80 23.35
C SER A 274 4.39 -7.75 24.61
#